data_8b839b4852bf0c4d23514386fae6fbff
#
_entry.id   8b839b4852bf0c4d23514386fae6fbff
#
_cell.length_a   1.000
_cell.length_b   1.000
_cell.length_c   1.000
_cell.angle_alpha   90.00
_cell.angle_beta   90.00
_cell.angle_gamma   90.00
#
_symmetry.space_group_name_H-M   'P 1'
#
loop_
_entity.id
_entity.type
_entity.pdbx_description
1 polymer ?
#
loop_
_entity_poly.entity_id
_entity_poly.type
_entity_poly.pdbx_seq_one_letter_code
_entity_poly.pdbx_strand_id
1 'polypeptide(L)'
;STDELAALRAWYEGLQARAAVSKYLRHNKADGQSSRAMLGAIRSKLAAYAKVRQRQDLASVFEHSAQERHHRRRAVLATIETLRHLPAPEPSVTDEVERWLPTRAANALRKHGLRTLADLTVRVPRRRRWWTVVPGLGATNAKVIEKFFAAYPLLTEQARALLPEQFVQDVVP
;
A
#
# COMPACT_ATOMS: atom_id res chain seq x y z
N SER A 1 -12.93 -3.26 5.61
CA SER A 1 -14.39 -3.29 5.41
C SER A 1 -15.13 -2.55 6.51
N THR A 2 -16.39 -2.20 6.27
CA THR A 2 -17.26 -1.54 7.26
C THR A 2 -17.46 -2.40 8.51
N ASP A 3 -17.59 -3.71 8.35
CA ASP A 3 -17.77 -4.65 9.45
C ASP A 3 -16.51 -4.76 10.32
N GLU A 4 -15.33 -4.74 9.71
CA GLU A 4 -14.06 -4.71 10.42
C GLU A 4 -13.93 -3.45 11.30
N LEU A 5 -14.31 -2.30 10.78
CA LEU A 5 -14.29 -1.04 11.51
C LEU A 5 -15.33 -1.04 12.66
N ALA A 6 -16.51 -1.60 12.43
CA ALA A 6 -17.53 -1.73 13.46
C ALA A 6 -17.07 -2.63 14.61
N ALA A 7 -16.43 -3.76 14.29
CA ALA A 7 -15.86 -4.66 15.30
C ALA A 7 -14.76 -3.97 16.11
N LEU A 8 -13.86 -3.27 15.46
CA LEU A 8 -12.77 -2.55 16.11
C LEU A 8 -13.30 -1.43 17.02
N ARG A 9 -14.24 -0.63 16.56
CA ARG A 9 -14.90 0.42 17.37
C ARG A 9 -15.54 -0.16 18.60
N ALA A 10 -16.34 -1.23 18.46
CA ALA A 10 -16.99 -1.88 19.57
C ALA A 10 -16.00 -2.38 20.63
N TRP A 11 -14.86 -2.91 20.19
CA TRP A 11 -13.80 -3.34 21.09
C TRP A 11 -13.17 -2.16 21.85
N TYR A 12 -12.91 -1.04 21.20
CA TYR A 12 -12.43 0.17 21.88
C TYR A 12 -13.48 0.76 22.83
N GLU A 13 -14.76 0.59 22.55
CA GLU A 13 -15.87 1.04 23.39
C GLU A 13 -16.12 0.14 24.60
N GLY A 14 -15.32 -0.90 24.77
CA GLY A 14 -15.34 -1.76 25.94
C GLY A 14 -15.86 -3.17 25.71
N LEU A 15 -16.34 -3.50 24.49
CA LEU A 15 -16.79 -4.85 24.19
C LEU A 15 -15.57 -5.81 24.19
N GLN A 16 -15.76 -7.00 24.75
CA GLN A 16 -14.70 -8.00 24.70
C GLN A 16 -14.41 -8.43 23.25
N ALA A 17 -13.13 -8.77 22.96
CA ALA A 17 -12.70 -9.13 21.62
C ALA A 17 -13.57 -10.23 20.98
N ARG A 18 -13.88 -11.28 21.72
CA ARG A 18 -14.73 -12.38 21.25
C ARG A 18 -16.14 -11.91 20.89
N ALA A 19 -16.74 -11.05 21.71
CA ALA A 19 -18.06 -10.51 21.48
C ALA A 19 -18.10 -9.57 20.27
N ALA A 20 -17.10 -8.71 20.12
CA ALA A 20 -16.97 -7.80 18.98
C ALA A 20 -16.86 -8.57 17.65
N VAL A 21 -16.00 -9.57 17.60
CA VAL A 21 -15.80 -10.42 16.41
C VAL A 21 -17.07 -11.24 16.11
N SER A 22 -17.72 -11.83 17.13
CA SER A 22 -18.94 -12.61 16.92
C SER A 22 -20.10 -11.77 16.42
N LYS A 23 -20.18 -10.50 16.82
CA LYS A 23 -21.26 -9.59 16.42
C LYS A 23 -21.11 -9.09 15.00
N TYR A 24 -19.89 -8.71 14.59
CA TYR A 24 -19.65 -8.00 13.34
C TYR A 24 -18.89 -8.79 12.27
N LEU A 25 -18.13 -9.82 12.68
CA LEU A 25 -17.22 -10.58 11.78
C LEU A 25 -17.53 -12.08 11.76
N ARG A 26 -18.75 -12.47 12.05
CA ARG A 26 -19.17 -13.90 12.13
C ARG A 26 -18.79 -14.71 10.89
N HIS A 27 -18.88 -14.11 9.71
CA HIS A 27 -18.63 -14.78 8.42
C HIS A 27 -17.15 -14.73 7.98
N ASN A 28 -16.32 -13.94 8.64
CA ASN A 28 -14.94 -13.69 8.23
C ASN A 28 -13.90 -14.40 9.10
N LYS A 29 -14.36 -15.19 10.07
CA LYS A 29 -13.46 -15.90 10.97
C LYS A 29 -12.90 -17.14 10.27
N ALA A 30 -11.60 -17.11 9.99
CA ALA A 30 -10.87 -18.29 9.55
C ALA A 30 -10.77 -19.30 10.71
N ASP A 31 -10.85 -20.59 10.38
CA ASP A 31 -10.68 -21.64 11.38
C ASP A 31 -9.33 -21.50 12.10
N GLY A 32 -9.38 -21.49 13.43
CA GLY A 32 -8.21 -21.40 14.28
C GLY A 32 -7.70 -20.00 14.60
N GLN A 33 -8.25 -18.94 14.01
CA GLN A 33 -7.84 -17.58 14.31
C GLN A 33 -8.54 -17.04 15.59
N SER A 34 -7.76 -16.51 16.54
CA SER A 34 -8.31 -15.90 17.74
C SER A 34 -8.95 -14.53 17.44
N SER A 35 -9.97 -14.17 18.23
CA SER A 35 -10.62 -12.86 18.08
C SER A 35 -9.65 -11.68 18.32
N ARG A 36 -8.72 -11.84 19.25
CA ARG A 36 -7.66 -10.86 19.49
C ARG A 36 -6.71 -10.70 18.29
N ALA A 37 -6.33 -11.82 17.66
CA ALA A 37 -5.51 -11.80 16.46
C ALA A 37 -6.23 -11.11 15.29
N MET A 38 -7.54 -11.34 15.13
CA MET A 38 -8.34 -10.66 14.10
C MET A 38 -8.37 -9.15 14.31
N LEU A 39 -8.62 -8.68 15.53
CA LEU A 39 -8.60 -7.24 15.85
C LEU A 39 -7.21 -6.64 15.70
N GLY A 40 -6.17 -7.38 16.05
CA GLY A 40 -4.78 -7.00 15.81
C GLY A 40 -4.46 -6.84 14.32
N ALA A 41 -4.93 -7.76 13.49
CA ALA A 41 -4.79 -7.69 12.04
C ALA A 41 -5.50 -6.45 11.45
N ILE A 42 -6.68 -6.11 11.93
CA ILE A 42 -7.42 -4.90 11.52
C ILE A 42 -6.62 -3.64 11.89
N ARG A 43 -6.08 -3.56 13.11
CA ARG A 43 -5.21 -2.45 13.52
C ARG A 43 -3.97 -2.33 12.63
N SER A 44 -3.33 -3.45 12.32
CA SER A 44 -2.17 -3.46 11.42
C SER A 44 -2.51 -2.98 10.01
N LYS A 45 -3.68 -3.35 9.49
CA LYS A 45 -4.17 -2.85 8.19
C LYS A 45 -4.37 -1.33 8.21
N LEU A 46 -4.93 -0.78 9.28
CA LEU A 46 -5.14 0.66 9.41
C LEU A 46 -3.81 1.41 9.55
N ALA A 47 -2.86 0.87 10.30
CA ALA A 47 -1.52 1.43 10.39
C ALA A 47 -0.83 1.41 9.02
N ALA A 48 -0.91 0.31 8.27
CA ALA A 48 -0.37 0.21 6.92
C ALA A 48 -1.04 1.20 5.95
N TYR A 49 -2.35 1.36 6.05
CA TYR A 49 -3.12 2.33 5.27
C TYR A 49 -2.63 3.77 5.51
N ALA A 50 -2.35 4.12 6.75
CA ALA A 50 -1.80 5.42 7.12
C ALA A 50 -0.35 5.60 6.63
N LYS A 51 0.48 4.57 6.75
CA LYS A 51 1.89 4.59 6.29
C LYS A 51 2.00 4.80 4.78
N VAL A 52 1.17 4.14 3.98
CA VAL A 52 1.14 4.32 2.53
C VAL A 52 0.80 5.78 2.15
N ARG A 53 0.03 6.46 2.99
CA ARG A 53 -0.31 7.89 2.83
C ARG A 53 0.68 8.84 3.49
N GLN A 54 1.82 8.31 3.94
CA GLN A 54 2.87 9.07 4.64
C GLN A 54 2.39 9.77 5.92
N ARG A 55 1.41 9.18 6.58
CA ARG A 55 0.88 9.64 7.84
C ARG A 55 1.34 8.73 8.98
N GLN A 56 2.65 8.74 9.26
CA GLN A 56 3.23 7.97 10.36
C GLN A 56 2.67 8.39 11.72
N ASP A 57 2.29 9.63 11.88
CA ASP A 57 1.59 10.15 13.05
C ASP A 57 0.28 9.39 13.33
N LEU A 58 -0.51 9.12 12.29
CA LEU A 58 -1.76 8.36 12.40
C LEU A 58 -1.51 6.85 12.56
N ALA A 59 -0.48 6.33 11.90
CA ALA A 59 -0.12 4.91 12.00
C ALA A 59 0.26 4.52 13.43
N SER A 60 1.04 5.34 14.12
CA SER A 60 1.52 5.10 15.49
C SER A 60 0.38 5.05 16.52
N VAL A 61 -0.76 5.67 16.26
CA VAL A 61 -1.93 5.63 17.15
C VAL A 61 -2.45 4.19 17.31
N PHE A 62 -2.30 3.34 16.31
CA PHE A 62 -2.71 1.93 16.35
C PHE A 62 -1.69 0.99 17.02
N GLU A 63 -0.49 1.47 17.27
CA GLU A 63 0.63 0.72 17.84
C GLU A 63 0.61 0.80 19.38
N HIS A 64 -0.26 0.02 20.02
CA HIS A 64 -0.37 -0.05 21.47
C HIS A 64 -0.76 -1.47 21.92
N SER A 65 -0.54 -1.79 23.20
CA SER A 65 -0.98 -3.06 23.78
C SER A 65 -2.50 -3.09 23.96
N ALA A 66 -3.07 -4.30 24.03
CA ALA A 66 -4.50 -4.47 24.29
C ALA A 66 -4.96 -3.88 25.63
N GLN A 67 -4.05 -3.81 26.59
CA GLN A 67 -4.30 -3.23 27.93
C GLN A 67 -4.47 -1.70 27.90
N GLU A 68 -3.84 -1.05 26.92
CA GLU A 68 -3.92 0.41 26.75
C GLU A 68 -5.15 0.86 25.95
N ARG A 69 -5.99 -0.03 25.49
CA ARG A 69 -7.12 0.32 24.61
C ARG A 69 -8.03 1.42 25.16
N HIS A 70 -8.30 1.42 26.46
CA HIS A 70 -9.14 2.44 27.09
C HIS A 70 -8.54 3.83 27.00
N HIS A 71 -7.23 3.94 27.25
CA HIS A 71 -6.50 5.21 27.14
C HIS A 71 -6.37 5.69 25.69
N ARG A 72 -6.37 4.78 24.74
CA ARG A 72 -6.21 5.07 23.32
C ARG A 72 -7.52 5.27 22.57
N ARG A 73 -8.66 4.94 23.17
CA ARG A 73 -9.97 4.98 22.54
C ARG A 73 -10.25 6.26 21.78
N ARG A 74 -10.11 7.41 22.41
CA ARG A 74 -10.43 8.72 21.83
C ARG A 74 -9.53 9.02 20.63
N ALA A 75 -8.23 8.80 20.78
CA ALA A 75 -7.26 9.02 19.73
C ALA A 75 -7.50 8.08 18.53
N VAL A 76 -7.78 6.81 18.78
CA VAL A 76 -8.04 5.82 17.72
C VAL A 76 -9.32 6.14 16.96
N LEU A 77 -10.42 6.44 17.62
CA LEU A 77 -11.68 6.78 16.96
C LEU A 77 -11.55 8.06 16.11
N ALA A 78 -10.87 9.07 16.61
CA ALA A 78 -10.59 10.29 15.86
C ALA A 78 -9.70 10.00 14.65
N THR A 79 -8.69 9.15 14.79
CA THR A 79 -7.79 8.74 13.69
C THR A 79 -8.54 7.98 12.61
N ILE A 80 -9.45 7.08 12.95
CA ILE A 80 -10.28 6.35 11.98
C ILE A 80 -11.10 7.33 11.13
N GLU A 81 -11.70 8.35 11.75
CA GLU A 81 -12.46 9.37 11.02
C GLU A 81 -11.55 10.19 10.10
N THR A 82 -10.36 10.57 10.55
CA THR A 82 -9.37 11.25 9.71
C THR A 82 -8.97 10.41 8.51
N LEU A 83 -8.69 9.11 8.70
CA LEU A 83 -8.31 8.20 7.63
C LEU A 83 -9.41 8.02 6.57
N ARG A 84 -10.68 8.06 6.97
CA ARG A 84 -11.81 7.97 6.03
C ARG A 84 -11.84 9.11 5.02
N HIS A 85 -11.37 10.28 5.39
CA HIS A 85 -11.37 11.49 4.56
C HIS A 85 -10.06 11.73 3.83
N LEU A 86 -9.02 10.94 4.09
CA LEU A 86 -7.76 11.04 3.33
C LEU A 86 -7.98 10.58 1.89
N PRO A 87 -7.45 11.32 0.92
CA PRO A 87 -7.51 10.90 -0.48
C PRO A 87 -6.73 9.59 -0.68
N ALA A 88 -7.13 8.82 -1.68
CA ALA A 88 -6.36 7.67 -2.12
C ALA A 88 -4.95 8.14 -2.53
N PRO A 89 -3.90 7.40 -2.17
CA PRO A 89 -2.56 7.75 -2.59
C PRO A 89 -2.45 7.63 -4.11
N GLU A 90 -1.88 8.64 -4.74
CA GLU A 90 -1.57 8.61 -6.16
C GLU A 90 -0.07 8.43 -6.36
N PRO A 91 0.35 7.50 -7.22
CA PRO A 91 1.76 7.29 -7.50
C PRO A 91 2.35 8.47 -8.28
N SER A 92 3.57 8.85 -7.94
CA SER A 92 4.40 9.78 -8.69
C SER A 92 5.53 9.02 -9.40
N VAL A 93 5.97 9.52 -10.54
CA VAL A 93 7.09 8.91 -11.28
C VAL A 93 8.41 8.90 -10.49
N THR A 94 8.56 9.78 -9.53
CA THR A 94 9.72 9.85 -8.64
C THR A 94 9.65 8.87 -7.46
N ASP A 95 8.51 8.21 -7.27
CA ASP A 95 8.35 7.24 -6.19
C ASP A 95 9.21 6.00 -6.42
N GLU A 96 9.72 5.43 -5.33
CA GLU A 96 10.46 4.18 -5.37
C GLU A 96 9.52 3.00 -5.68
N VAL A 97 10.03 2.03 -6.44
CA VAL A 97 9.25 0.86 -6.87
C VAL A 97 8.71 0.04 -5.72
N GLU A 98 9.41 -0.01 -4.58
CA GLU A 98 8.98 -0.75 -3.39
C GLU A 98 7.70 -0.24 -2.77
N ARG A 99 7.41 1.03 -2.95
CA ARG A 99 6.21 1.65 -2.40
C ARG A 99 4.93 1.11 -3.04
N TRP A 100 5.00 0.75 -4.31
CA TRP A 100 3.83 0.43 -5.13
C TRP A 100 3.77 -1.00 -5.63
N LEU A 101 4.91 -1.67 -5.74
CA LEU A 101 5.02 -3.01 -6.31
C LEU A 101 5.28 -4.07 -5.24
N PRO A 102 4.92 -5.34 -5.51
CA PRO A 102 5.24 -6.45 -4.60
C PRO A 102 6.73 -6.52 -4.31
N THR A 103 7.10 -6.87 -3.08
CA THR A 103 8.49 -6.91 -2.59
C THR A 103 9.42 -7.70 -3.51
N ARG A 104 8.97 -8.85 -3.99
CA ARG A 104 9.77 -9.71 -4.87
C ARG A 104 10.06 -9.04 -6.22
N ALA A 105 9.06 -8.40 -6.81
CA ALA A 105 9.23 -7.64 -8.05
C ALA A 105 10.14 -6.42 -7.83
N ALA A 106 9.90 -5.66 -6.77
CA ALA A 106 10.70 -4.50 -6.42
C ALA A 106 12.19 -4.85 -6.21
N ASN A 107 12.47 -5.94 -5.52
CA ASN A 107 13.85 -6.41 -5.31
C ASN A 107 14.55 -6.78 -6.62
N ALA A 108 13.87 -7.47 -7.53
CA ALA A 108 14.41 -7.83 -8.84
C ALA A 108 14.73 -6.58 -9.68
N LEU A 109 13.82 -5.59 -9.67
CA LEU A 109 14.00 -4.32 -10.37
C LEU A 109 15.19 -3.53 -9.81
N ARG A 110 15.29 -3.41 -8.50
CA ARG A 110 16.41 -2.70 -7.86
C ARG A 110 17.76 -3.32 -8.15
N LYS A 111 17.86 -4.63 -8.13
CA LYS A 111 19.09 -5.34 -8.52
C LYS A 111 19.54 -5.04 -9.94
N HIS A 112 18.59 -4.71 -10.81
CA HIS A 112 18.84 -4.33 -12.20
C HIS A 112 19.00 -2.81 -12.41
N GLY A 113 19.05 -2.03 -11.33
CA GLY A 113 19.24 -0.58 -11.38
C GLY A 113 17.94 0.23 -11.60
N LEU A 114 16.78 -0.40 -11.57
CA LEU A 114 15.48 0.24 -11.70
C LEU A 114 14.93 0.56 -10.31
N ARG A 115 15.05 1.80 -9.86
CA ARG A 115 14.71 2.23 -8.51
C ARG A 115 13.39 2.97 -8.42
N THR A 116 13.06 3.76 -9.41
CA THR A 116 11.87 4.60 -9.43
C THR A 116 10.86 4.13 -10.47
N LEU A 117 9.62 4.60 -10.36
CA LEU A 117 8.60 4.34 -11.37
C LEU A 117 8.98 4.98 -12.71
N ALA A 118 9.69 6.11 -12.71
CA ALA A 118 10.22 6.72 -13.92
C ALA A 118 11.18 5.79 -14.68
N ASP A 119 12.07 5.11 -13.96
CA ASP A 119 12.98 4.13 -14.56
C ASP A 119 12.24 2.99 -15.26
N LEU A 120 11.12 2.56 -14.70
CA LEU A 120 10.25 1.53 -15.28
C LEU A 120 9.52 2.00 -16.53
N THR A 121 9.01 3.23 -16.56
CA THR A 121 8.20 3.73 -17.69
C THR A 121 9.00 3.74 -19.00
N VAL A 122 10.30 3.90 -18.94
CA VAL A 122 11.18 3.84 -20.11
C VAL A 122 11.25 2.43 -20.68
N ARG A 123 11.05 1.39 -19.88
CA ARG A 123 11.25 -0.02 -20.27
C ARG A 123 9.99 -0.80 -20.52
N VAL A 124 8.91 -0.51 -19.78
CA VAL A 124 7.69 -1.34 -19.74
C VAL A 124 6.89 -1.37 -21.05
N PRO A 125 6.70 -0.31 -21.83
CA PRO A 125 5.62 -0.34 -22.84
C PRO A 125 6.03 -0.76 -24.25
N ARG A 126 7.29 -1.03 -24.55
CA ARG A 126 7.73 -1.08 -25.95
C ARG A 126 8.07 -2.46 -26.51
N ARG A 127 8.18 -3.49 -25.68
CA ARG A 127 8.52 -4.84 -26.12
C ARG A 127 7.63 -5.88 -25.47
N ARG A 128 7.16 -6.83 -26.27
CA ARG A 128 6.21 -7.87 -25.84
C ARG A 128 6.71 -8.73 -24.67
N ARG A 129 8.03 -8.85 -24.47
CA ARG A 129 8.67 -9.58 -23.38
C ARG A 129 9.74 -8.75 -22.70
N TRP A 130 9.41 -7.54 -22.33
CA TRP A 130 10.34 -6.59 -21.72
C TRP A 130 11.00 -7.10 -20.42
N TRP A 131 10.29 -7.95 -19.67
CA TRP A 131 10.76 -8.49 -18.40
C TRP A 131 11.93 -9.48 -18.52
N THR A 132 12.18 -10.02 -19.69
CA THR A 132 13.29 -10.98 -19.92
C THR A 132 14.66 -10.38 -19.70
N VAL A 133 14.79 -9.06 -19.81
CA VAL A 133 16.04 -8.34 -19.53
C VAL A 133 16.26 -8.08 -18.04
N VAL A 134 15.27 -8.34 -17.19
CA VAL A 134 15.36 -8.17 -15.73
C VAL A 134 15.40 -9.54 -15.06
N PRO A 135 16.59 -10.01 -14.65
CA PRO A 135 16.70 -11.31 -13.99
C PRO A 135 15.84 -11.41 -12.74
N GLY A 136 15.09 -12.50 -12.61
CA GLY A 136 14.27 -12.78 -11.44
C GLY A 136 12.88 -12.11 -11.42
N LEU A 137 12.53 -11.30 -12.43
CA LEU A 137 11.22 -10.65 -12.47
C LEU A 137 10.09 -11.62 -12.85
N GLY A 138 10.24 -12.35 -13.95
CA GLY A 138 9.25 -13.31 -14.44
C GLY A 138 7.99 -12.69 -15.04
N ALA A 139 7.25 -13.51 -15.81
CA ALA A 139 6.05 -13.06 -16.53
C ALA A 139 4.89 -12.67 -15.60
N THR A 140 4.73 -13.35 -14.46
CA THR A 140 3.66 -13.06 -13.49
C THR A 140 3.83 -11.68 -12.86
N ASN A 141 5.04 -11.36 -12.40
CA ASN A 141 5.34 -10.04 -11.87
C ASN A 141 5.26 -8.95 -12.94
N ALA A 142 5.64 -9.24 -14.16
CA ALA A 142 5.50 -8.32 -15.28
C ALA A 142 4.03 -7.95 -15.54
N LYS A 143 3.11 -8.90 -15.47
CA LYS A 143 1.66 -8.63 -15.60
C LYS A 143 1.14 -7.74 -14.47
N VAL A 144 1.61 -7.92 -13.25
CA VAL A 144 1.25 -7.06 -12.12
C VAL A 144 1.69 -5.61 -12.38
N ILE A 145 2.91 -5.43 -12.88
CA ILE A 145 3.46 -4.12 -13.22
C ILE A 145 2.68 -3.48 -14.38
N GLU A 146 2.37 -4.24 -15.44
CA GLU A 146 1.59 -3.75 -16.57
C GLU A 146 0.19 -3.30 -16.14
N LYS A 147 -0.48 -4.04 -15.26
CA LYS A 147 -1.78 -3.66 -14.68
C LYS A 147 -1.67 -2.38 -13.84
N PHE A 148 -0.60 -2.24 -13.08
CA PHE A 148 -0.35 -1.04 -12.29
C PHE A 148 -0.25 0.20 -13.18
N PHE A 149 0.55 0.16 -14.24
CA PHE A 149 0.65 1.27 -15.19
C PHE A 149 -0.62 1.53 -15.98
N ALA A 150 -1.39 0.50 -16.30
CA ALA A 150 -2.70 0.65 -16.93
C ALA A 150 -3.71 1.38 -16.02
N ALA A 151 -3.62 1.16 -14.70
CA ALA A 151 -4.44 1.86 -13.71
C ALA A 151 -4.05 3.33 -13.51
N TYR A 152 -2.79 3.69 -13.81
CA TYR A 152 -2.24 5.04 -13.63
C TYR A 152 -1.59 5.58 -14.92
N PRO A 153 -2.37 5.85 -15.96
CA PRO A 153 -1.83 6.27 -17.27
C PRO A 153 -1.06 7.58 -17.23
N LEU A 154 -1.34 8.46 -16.26
CA LEU A 154 -0.63 9.73 -16.09
C LEU A 154 0.86 9.55 -15.77
N LEU A 155 1.26 8.44 -15.20
CA LEU A 155 2.67 8.14 -14.94
C LEU A 155 3.51 8.13 -16.21
N THR A 156 2.99 7.55 -17.28
CA THR A 156 3.66 7.52 -18.58
C THR A 156 3.80 8.92 -19.19
N GLU A 157 2.77 9.76 -19.04
CA GLU A 157 2.81 11.15 -19.49
C GLU A 157 3.81 11.98 -18.69
N GLN A 158 3.84 11.83 -17.37
CA GLN A 158 4.80 12.49 -16.50
C GLN A 158 6.25 12.10 -16.83
N ALA A 159 6.49 10.82 -17.09
CA ALA A 159 7.82 10.34 -17.50
C ALA A 159 8.25 10.91 -18.85
N ARG A 160 7.34 11.02 -19.80
CA ARG A 160 7.62 11.68 -21.11
C ARG A 160 7.97 13.15 -20.95
N ALA A 161 7.36 13.85 -20.01
CA ALA A 161 7.65 15.26 -19.74
C ALA A 161 9.05 15.45 -19.14
N LEU A 162 9.62 14.45 -18.46
CA LEU A 162 10.97 14.49 -17.93
C LEU A 162 12.06 14.17 -19.00
N LEU A 163 11.71 13.49 -20.09
CA LEU A 163 12.64 13.07 -21.13
C LEU A 163 13.13 14.18 -22.07
N PRO A 164 12.37 15.25 -22.41
CA PRO A 164 12.81 16.25 -23.37
C PRO A 164 14.03 17.05 -22.98
N GLU A 165 14.28 17.24 -21.70
CA GLU A 165 15.44 18.03 -21.23
C GLU A 165 16.77 17.27 -21.33
N GLN A 166 16.74 15.95 -21.30
CA GLN A 166 17.94 15.11 -21.41
C GLN A 166 18.29 14.76 -22.87
N PHE A 167 17.28 14.65 -23.74
CA PHE A 167 17.51 14.31 -25.16
C PHE A 167 17.93 15.50 -26.05
N VAL A 168 17.65 16.72 -25.62
CA VAL A 168 18.05 17.95 -26.37
C VAL A 168 19.53 18.27 -26.18
N GLN A 169 20.20 17.70 -25.18
CA GLN A 169 21.61 17.91 -24.95
C GLN A 169 22.53 16.97 -25.78
N ASP A 170 21.98 15.88 -26.32
CA ASP A 170 22.76 14.91 -27.11
C ASP A 170 22.61 15.06 -28.64
N VAL A 171 21.89 16.06 -29.13
CA VAL A 171 21.70 16.34 -30.55
C VAL A 171 22.07 17.79 -30.85
N VAL A 172 23.33 18.13 -30.63
CA VAL A 172 23.95 19.30 -31.28
C VAL A 172 25.13 18.79 -32.07
N PRO A 173 25.14 18.98 -33.42
CA PRO A 173 26.24 18.58 -34.26
C PRO A 173 27.51 19.40 -34.01
#